data_173ceb75ea54effd53e6086193d7a271
#
_entry.id   173ceb75ea54effd53e6086193d7a271
#
_cell.length_a   1.000
_cell.length_b   1.000
_cell.length_c   1.000
_cell.angle_alpha   90.00
_cell.angle_beta   90.00
_cell.angle_gamma   90.00
#
_symmetry.space_group_name_H-M   'P 1'
#
loop_
_entity.id
_entity.type
_entity.pdbx_description
1 polymer ?
#
loop_
_entity_poly.entity_id
_entity_poly.type
_entity_poly.pdbx_seq_one_letter_code
_entity_poly.pdbx_strand_id
1 'polypeptide(L)'
;MRSFALQGMQLYGSLDDVKNHYLHFRDNLQQNLDGADAVAENIKKNIDGFIESNQIKAPVEPPYQPVWQPKTTITQIDYKHADIGAVIWCTGYQSDFSWIEMPVFDEKGYPTHDRGVTAIEGLYFLGLPWLYTWGSGRFSGIARDASYLSDRIAASQKVNLFTLSS
;
A
#
# COMPACT_ATOMS: atom_id res chain seq x y z
N MET A 1 5.99 9.33 -12.07
CA MET A 1 7.21 8.70 -12.62
C MET A 1 7.56 9.25 -14.01
N ARG A 2 6.70 9.15 -15.03
CA ARG A 2 7.01 9.59 -16.40
C ARG A 2 7.46 11.06 -16.50
N SER A 3 6.89 11.99 -15.72
CA SER A 3 7.33 13.39 -15.68
C SER A 3 8.76 13.58 -15.15
N PHE A 4 9.19 12.75 -14.22
CA PHE A 4 10.57 12.78 -13.73
C PHE A 4 11.56 12.22 -14.76
N ALA A 5 11.13 11.29 -15.61
CA ALA A 5 11.95 10.83 -16.73
C ALA A 5 12.27 11.95 -17.73
N LEU A 6 11.35 12.91 -17.93
CA LEU A 6 11.63 14.13 -18.72
C LEU A 6 12.68 15.04 -18.06
N GLN A 7 12.88 14.93 -16.75
CA GLN A 7 13.86 15.70 -15.98
C GLN A 7 15.20 14.96 -15.83
N GLY A 8 15.36 13.82 -16.50
CA GLY A 8 16.61 13.05 -16.50
C GLY A 8 16.62 11.83 -15.56
N MET A 9 15.52 11.53 -14.81
CA MET A 9 15.42 10.29 -14.06
C MET A 9 15.41 9.09 -15.01
N GLN A 10 16.31 8.15 -14.83
CA GLN A 10 16.32 6.91 -15.60
C GLN A 10 15.38 5.89 -14.91
N LEU A 11 14.50 5.30 -15.71
CA LEU A 11 13.57 4.27 -15.26
C LEU A 11 13.98 2.91 -15.84
N TYR A 12 13.84 1.89 -15.04
CA TYR A 12 14.21 0.51 -15.39
C TYR A 12 13.04 -0.42 -15.13
N GLY A 13 13.10 -1.61 -15.71
CA GLY A 13 12.21 -2.71 -15.37
C GLY A 13 12.39 -3.20 -13.94
N SER A 14 11.69 -4.25 -13.56
CA SER A 14 11.85 -4.87 -12.24
C SER A 14 13.26 -5.39 -12.06
N LEU A 15 13.89 -5.10 -10.90
CA LEU A 15 15.18 -5.69 -10.55
C LEU A 15 15.02 -7.20 -10.47
N ASP A 16 15.87 -7.94 -11.15
CA ASP A 16 15.85 -9.39 -11.22
C ASP A 16 16.97 -10.02 -10.39
N ASP A 17 18.20 -9.49 -10.55
CA ASP A 17 19.39 -10.02 -9.85
C ASP A 17 20.43 -8.93 -9.62
N VAL A 18 21.31 -9.17 -8.66
CA VAL A 18 22.51 -8.35 -8.39
C VAL A 18 23.71 -9.29 -8.38
N LYS A 19 24.49 -9.30 -9.47
CA LYS A 19 25.57 -10.25 -9.64
C LYS A 19 26.77 -9.62 -10.37
N ASN A 20 27.98 -9.94 -9.93
CA ASN A 20 29.23 -9.51 -10.59
C ASN A 20 29.29 -8.00 -10.87
N HIS A 21 28.91 -7.15 -9.88
CA HIS A 21 28.78 -5.69 -9.95
C HIS A 21 27.76 -5.17 -10.97
N TYR A 22 26.87 -6.03 -11.45
CA TYR A 22 25.78 -5.63 -12.32
C TYR A 22 24.43 -5.72 -11.59
N LEU A 23 23.59 -4.71 -11.81
CA LEU A 23 22.16 -4.77 -11.55
C LEU A 23 21.49 -5.29 -12.82
N HIS A 24 20.77 -6.39 -12.71
CA HIS A 24 20.01 -6.98 -13.82
C HIS A 24 18.54 -6.64 -13.68
N PHE A 25 17.93 -6.17 -14.76
CA PHE A 25 16.52 -5.78 -14.82
C PHE A 25 15.79 -6.59 -15.88
N ARG A 26 14.52 -6.88 -15.61
CA ARG A 26 13.62 -7.48 -16.59
C ARG A 26 13.27 -6.47 -17.68
N ASP A 27 13.04 -6.96 -18.88
CA ASP A 27 12.54 -6.14 -20.00
C ASP A 27 11.02 -5.93 -19.88
N ASN A 28 10.58 -5.31 -18.81
CA ASN A 28 9.16 -5.09 -18.52
C ASN A 28 8.83 -3.64 -18.10
N LEU A 29 9.72 -2.69 -18.37
CA LEU A 29 9.51 -1.28 -17.99
C LEU A 29 8.23 -0.72 -18.61
N GLN A 30 8.04 -0.90 -19.92
CA GLN A 30 6.84 -0.41 -20.61
C GLN A 30 5.57 -1.03 -20.02
N GLN A 31 5.58 -2.35 -19.82
CA GLN A 31 4.45 -3.07 -19.23
C GLN A 31 4.12 -2.58 -17.82
N ASN A 32 5.13 -2.33 -16.97
CA ASN A 32 4.93 -1.81 -15.61
C ASN A 32 4.32 -0.41 -15.63
N LEU A 33 4.77 0.46 -16.55
CA LEU A 33 4.26 1.81 -16.69
C LEU A 33 2.81 1.82 -17.19
N ASP A 34 2.50 1.01 -18.19
CA ASP A 34 1.14 0.90 -18.75
C ASP A 34 0.17 0.25 -17.75
N GLY A 35 0.66 -0.72 -16.97
CA GLY A 35 -0.12 -1.32 -15.89
C GLY A 35 -0.47 -0.30 -14.80
N ALA A 36 0.48 0.56 -14.42
CA ALA A 36 0.23 1.63 -13.44
C ALA A 36 -0.76 2.66 -13.98
N ASP A 37 -0.66 3.04 -15.25
CA ASP A 37 -1.60 3.96 -15.90
C ASP A 37 -3.00 3.35 -15.97
N ALA A 38 -3.12 2.05 -16.30
CA ALA A 38 -4.40 1.34 -16.33
C ALA A 38 -5.08 1.27 -14.96
N VAL A 39 -4.32 1.06 -13.88
CA VAL A 39 -4.85 1.11 -12.51
C VAL A 39 -5.38 2.51 -12.18
N ALA A 40 -4.63 3.56 -12.53
CA ALA A 40 -5.05 4.95 -12.30
C ALA A 40 -6.34 5.29 -13.07
N GLU A 41 -6.45 4.88 -14.33
CA GLU A 41 -7.65 5.09 -15.14
C GLU A 41 -8.87 4.30 -14.61
N ASN A 42 -8.66 3.09 -14.09
CA ASN A 42 -9.75 2.34 -13.46
C ASN A 42 -10.25 3.02 -12.17
N ILE A 43 -9.36 3.59 -11.37
CA ILE A 43 -9.73 4.37 -10.18
C ILE A 43 -10.56 5.59 -10.58
N LYS A 44 -10.12 6.35 -11.59
CA LYS A 44 -10.88 7.50 -12.12
C LYS A 44 -12.26 7.09 -12.61
N LYS A 45 -12.36 6.01 -13.38
CA LYS A 45 -13.64 5.48 -13.87
C LYS A 45 -14.60 5.14 -12.72
N ASN A 46 -14.10 4.57 -11.62
CA ASN A 46 -14.92 4.27 -10.44
C ASN A 46 -15.39 5.55 -9.74
N ILE A 47 -14.55 6.57 -9.68
CA ILE A 47 -14.90 7.90 -9.15
C ILE A 47 -15.96 8.56 -10.02
N ASP A 48 -15.81 8.53 -11.34
CA ASP A 48 -16.78 9.09 -12.28
C ASP A 48 -18.13 8.40 -12.15
N GLY A 49 -18.15 7.07 -12.03
CA GLY A 49 -19.39 6.32 -11.77
C GLY A 49 -20.06 6.69 -10.45
N PHE A 50 -19.30 6.99 -9.40
CA PHE A 50 -19.84 7.51 -8.15
C PHE A 50 -20.42 8.92 -8.31
N ILE A 51 -19.71 9.80 -9.02
CA ILE A 51 -20.15 11.17 -9.33
C ILE A 51 -21.47 11.17 -10.09
N GLU A 52 -21.58 10.35 -11.14
CA GLU A 52 -22.80 10.19 -11.94
C GLU A 52 -23.96 9.66 -11.11
N SER A 53 -23.73 8.58 -10.36
CA SER A 53 -24.77 7.92 -9.54
C SER A 53 -25.33 8.84 -8.44
N ASN A 54 -24.51 9.78 -7.94
CA ASN A 54 -24.90 10.72 -6.90
C ASN A 54 -25.23 12.13 -7.46
N GLN A 55 -25.27 12.30 -8.79
CA GLN A 55 -25.56 13.57 -9.45
C GLN A 55 -24.67 14.73 -8.96
N ILE A 56 -23.43 14.43 -8.66
CA ILE A 56 -22.44 15.42 -8.19
C ILE A 56 -21.96 16.25 -9.38
N LYS A 57 -21.97 17.57 -9.24
CA LYS A 57 -21.41 18.46 -10.26
C LYS A 57 -19.88 18.47 -10.13
N ALA A 58 -19.18 17.88 -11.08
CA ALA A 58 -17.71 17.81 -11.13
C ALA A 58 -17.17 18.30 -12.49
N PRO A 59 -15.93 18.82 -12.54
CA PRO A 59 -15.29 19.14 -13.81
C PRO A 59 -14.99 17.86 -14.60
N VAL A 60 -15.06 17.97 -15.92
CA VAL A 60 -14.67 16.88 -16.83
C VAL A 60 -13.22 17.08 -17.24
N GLU A 61 -12.38 16.09 -16.99
CA GLU A 61 -10.99 16.08 -17.41
C GLU A 61 -10.80 15.26 -18.69
N PRO A 62 -9.85 15.65 -19.58
CA PRO A 62 -9.54 14.85 -20.76
C PRO A 62 -8.88 13.53 -20.33
N PRO A 63 -8.96 12.45 -21.17
CA PRO A 63 -8.26 11.21 -20.95
C PRO A 63 -6.75 11.43 -20.79
N TYR A 64 -6.15 10.69 -19.87
CA TYR A 64 -4.70 10.76 -19.64
C TYR A 64 -3.92 10.34 -20.89
N GLN A 65 -2.90 11.12 -21.22
CA GLN A 65 -1.92 10.78 -22.26
C GLN A 65 -0.53 10.68 -21.63
N PRO A 66 0.21 9.57 -21.84
CA PRO A 66 1.55 9.42 -21.30
C PRO A 66 2.50 10.50 -21.82
N VAL A 67 3.03 11.33 -20.91
CA VAL A 67 3.95 12.44 -21.27
C VAL A 67 5.35 11.96 -21.66
N TRP A 68 5.67 10.69 -21.38
CA TRP A 68 6.96 10.08 -21.69
C TRP A 68 6.81 8.57 -21.89
N GLN A 69 7.58 8.01 -22.80
CA GLN A 69 7.69 6.58 -23.03
C GLN A 69 9.17 6.17 -23.19
N PRO A 70 9.58 4.98 -22.75
CA PRO A 70 10.95 4.50 -22.95
C PRO A 70 11.21 4.29 -24.45
N LYS A 71 12.30 4.85 -24.95
CA LYS A 71 12.74 4.61 -26.33
C LYS A 71 13.51 3.31 -26.48
N THR A 72 14.19 2.90 -25.42
CA THR A 72 15.00 1.69 -25.33
C THR A 72 14.89 1.14 -23.91
N THR A 73 14.99 -0.18 -23.76
CA THR A 73 15.06 -0.82 -22.44
C THR A 73 16.50 -1.12 -22.11
N ILE A 74 16.93 -0.65 -20.94
CA ILE A 74 18.22 -1.01 -20.36
C ILE A 74 17.98 -2.11 -19.35
N THR A 75 18.58 -3.29 -19.59
CA THR A 75 18.38 -4.48 -18.74
C THR A 75 19.57 -4.75 -17.82
N GLN A 76 20.63 -3.95 -17.89
CA GLN A 76 21.82 -4.15 -17.08
C GLN A 76 22.54 -2.83 -16.81
N ILE A 77 23.01 -2.65 -15.57
CA ILE A 77 23.87 -1.52 -15.17
C ILE A 77 25.07 -2.06 -14.42
N ASP A 78 26.27 -1.66 -14.83
CA ASP A 78 27.47 -1.84 -14.04
C ASP A 78 27.56 -0.74 -12.96
N TYR A 79 27.20 -1.07 -11.71
CA TYR A 79 27.15 -0.09 -10.64
C TYR A 79 28.53 0.40 -10.17
N LYS A 80 29.63 -0.28 -10.53
CA LYS A 80 30.99 0.20 -10.25
C LYS A 80 31.43 1.31 -11.21
N HIS A 81 30.97 1.25 -12.46
CA HIS A 81 31.37 2.20 -13.51
C HIS A 81 30.28 3.25 -13.80
N ALA A 82 29.09 3.09 -13.25
CA ALA A 82 27.96 4.02 -13.46
C ALA A 82 27.93 5.22 -12.50
N ASP A 83 29.02 5.46 -11.75
CA ASP A 83 29.13 6.57 -10.79
C ASP A 83 27.98 6.62 -9.77
N ILE A 84 27.54 5.45 -9.30
CA ILE A 84 26.45 5.33 -8.32
C ILE A 84 27.02 5.59 -6.92
N GLY A 85 26.64 6.71 -6.31
CA GLY A 85 27.08 7.08 -4.96
C GLY A 85 26.34 6.38 -3.83
N ALA A 86 25.11 5.95 -4.06
CA ALA A 86 24.27 5.26 -3.05
C ALA A 86 23.17 4.42 -3.69
N VAL A 87 22.73 3.38 -3.00
CA VAL A 87 21.54 2.57 -3.34
C VAL A 87 20.57 2.62 -2.16
N ILE A 88 19.32 2.99 -2.43
CA ILE A 88 18.26 3.04 -1.42
C ILE A 88 17.22 1.98 -1.78
N TRP A 89 17.05 0.99 -0.89
CA TRP A 89 16.05 -0.07 -1.05
C TRP A 89 14.69 0.38 -0.53
N CYS A 90 13.74 0.58 -1.44
CA CYS A 90 12.35 0.96 -1.12
C CYS A 90 11.39 -0.20 -1.40
N THR A 91 11.71 -1.40 -0.92
CA THR A 91 10.99 -2.65 -1.22
C THR A 91 9.85 -2.94 -0.23
N GLY A 92 9.62 -2.06 0.75
CA GLY A 92 8.65 -2.25 1.83
C GLY A 92 9.18 -3.14 2.95
N TYR A 93 8.27 -3.53 3.84
CA TYR A 93 8.55 -4.37 5.00
C TYR A 93 7.54 -5.50 5.05
N GLN A 94 7.97 -6.65 5.54
CA GLN A 94 7.08 -7.74 5.91
C GLN A 94 6.80 -7.64 7.40
N SER A 95 5.51 -7.68 7.78
CA SER A 95 5.13 -7.74 9.18
C SER A 95 5.49 -9.10 9.76
N ASP A 96 6.05 -9.12 10.97
CA ASP A 96 6.33 -10.32 11.74
C ASP A 96 5.45 -10.32 12.99
N PHE A 97 4.51 -11.26 13.06
CA PHE A 97 3.59 -11.46 14.17
C PHE A 97 3.92 -12.74 14.96
N SER A 98 5.05 -13.38 14.72
CA SER A 98 5.43 -14.66 15.32
C SER A 98 5.52 -14.65 16.86
N TRP A 99 5.64 -13.46 17.44
CA TRP A 99 5.64 -13.25 18.89
C TRP A 99 4.26 -13.34 19.55
N ILE A 100 3.17 -13.38 18.75
CA ILE A 100 1.79 -13.51 19.24
C ILE A 100 1.38 -14.99 19.12
N GLU A 101 1.37 -15.70 20.22
CA GLU A 101 1.03 -17.13 20.31
C GLU A 101 -0.49 -17.35 20.50
N MET A 102 -1.32 -16.69 19.66
CA MET A 102 -2.79 -16.78 19.73
C MET A 102 -3.36 -17.14 18.36
N PRO A 103 -4.48 -17.89 18.28
CA PRO A 103 -5.08 -18.33 17.02
C PRO A 103 -5.91 -17.21 16.37
N VAL A 104 -5.25 -16.10 16.02
CA VAL A 104 -5.87 -14.91 15.42
C VAL A 104 -5.35 -14.59 14.02
N PHE A 105 -4.65 -15.54 13.39
CA PHE A 105 -4.04 -15.33 12.08
C PHE A 105 -4.73 -16.21 11.03
N ASP A 106 -4.76 -15.71 9.80
CA ASP A 106 -5.18 -16.47 8.64
C ASP A 106 -4.06 -17.42 8.15
N GLU A 107 -4.36 -18.18 7.08
CA GLU A 107 -3.40 -19.11 6.47
C GLU A 107 -2.13 -18.44 5.92
N LYS A 108 -2.17 -17.12 5.73
CA LYS A 108 -1.04 -16.30 5.26
C LYS A 108 -0.27 -15.65 6.40
N GLY A 109 -0.68 -15.90 7.66
CA GLY A 109 -0.08 -15.31 8.84
C GLY A 109 -0.47 -13.85 9.07
N TYR A 110 -1.59 -13.38 8.47
CA TYR A 110 -2.10 -12.03 8.69
C TYR A 110 -3.21 -12.03 9.77
N PRO A 111 -3.27 -11.02 10.66
CA PRO A 111 -4.30 -10.98 11.70
C PRO A 111 -5.73 -10.95 11.14
N THR A 112 -6.58 -11.82 11.65
CA THR A 112 -8.02 -11.82 11.37
C THR A 112 -8.74 -10.89 12.33
N HIS A 113 -9.46 -9.91 11.81
CA HIS A 113 -10.11 -8.89 12.62
C HIS A 113 -11.26 -8.20 11.87
N ASP A 114 -12.19 -7.62 12.63
CA ASP A 114 -13.13 -6.62 12.12
C ASP A 114 -12.73 -5.24 12.66
N ARG A 115 -12.19 -4.40 11.80
CA ARG A 115 -11.69 -3.05 12.13
C ARG A 115 -10.79 -3.02 13.39
N GLY A 116 -9.87 -3.99 13.49
CA GLY A 116 -8.91 -4.12 14.59
C GLY A 116 -9.43 -4.90 15.81
N VAL A 117 -10.70 -5.24 15.88
CA VAL A 117 -11.27 -6.10 16.92
C VAL A 117 -11.09 -7.55 16.50
N THR A 118 -10.45 -8.38 17.33
CA THR A 118 -10.25 -9.81 17.08
C THR A 118 -11.37 -10.65 17.70
N ALA A 119 -11.40 -11.94 17.37
CA ALA A 119 -12.29 -12.90 18.01
C ALA A 119 -11.88 -13.21 19.49
N ILE A 120 -10.65 -12.86 19.89
CA ILE A 120 -10.16 -13.05 21.24
C ILE A 120 -10.43 -11.79 22.05
N GLU A 121 -11.16 -11.94 23.14
CA GLU A 121 -11.51 -10.84 24.04
C GLU A 121 -10.22 -10.19 24.61
N GLY A 122 -10.15 -8.86 24.56
CA GLY A 122 -9.02 -8.08 25.05
C GLY A 122 -7.85 -7.94 24.06
N LEU A 123 -7.90 -8.60 22.90
CA LEU A 123 -6.88 -8.46 21.86
C LEU A 123 -7.39 -7.60 20.71
N TYR A 124 -6.65 -6.54 20.44
CA TYR A 124 -6.97 -5.55 19.39
C TYR A 124 -5.74 -5.25 18.56
N PHE A 125 -5.95 -4.92 17.28
CA PHE A 125 -4.91 -4.41 16.40
C PHE A 125 -5.18 -2.97 16.00
N LEU A 126 -4.14 -2.14 15.99
CA LEU A 126 -4.19 -0.76 15.53
C LEU A 126 -3.00 -0.48 14.59
N GLY A 127 -3.24 0.30 13.55
CA GLY A 127 -2.18 0.74 12.64
C GLY A 127 -1.82 -0.28 11.56
N LEU A 128 -2.56 -1.37 11.41
CA LEU A 128 -2.35 -2.29 10.29
C LEU A 128 -2.73 -1.63 8.96
N PRO A 129 -2.00 -1.90 7.86
CA PRO A 129 -2.45 -1.52 6.53
C PRO A 129 -3.84 -2.08 6.25
N TRP A 130 -4.74 -1.24 5.73
CA TRP A 130 -6.12 -1.63 5.41
C TRP A 130 -6.94 -2.17 6.59
N LEU A 131 -6.59 -1.86 7.84
CA LEU A 131 -7.36 -2.27 9.01
C LEU A 131 -8.85 -1.92 8.90
N TYR A 132 -9.16 -0.75 8.36
CA TYR A 132 -10.50 -0.30 7.96
C TYR A 132 -10.49 0.44 6.63
N THR A 133 -9.55 1.38 6.45
CA THR A 133 -9.36 2.14 5.22
C THR A 133 -7.90 2.11 4.80
N TRP A 134 -7.61 2.57 3.58
CA TRP A 134 -6.24 2.75 3.11
C TRP A 134 -5.37 3.62 4.05
N GLY A 135 -5.99 4.57 4.77
CA GLY A 135 -5.30 5.44 5.71
C GLY A 135 -5.01 4.82 7.07
N SER A 136 -5.60 3.66 7.41
CA SER A 136 -5.52 3.06 8.76
C SER A 136 -4.09 2.79 9.25
N GLY A 137 -3.18 2.38 8.37
CA GLY A 137 -1.76 2.18 8.67
C GLY A 137 -0.90 3.44 8.58
N ARG A 138 -1.49 4.64 8.57
CA ARG A 138 -0.81 5.92 8.36
C ARG A 138 -1.21 6.94 9.40
N PHE A 139 -0.34 7.92 9.69
CA PHE A 139 -0.65 9.00 10.63
C PHE A 139 -1.92 9.77 10.28
N SER A 140 -2.25 9.89 8.99
CA SER A 140 -3.47 10.60 8.54
C SER A 140 -4.77 9.88 8.85
N GLY A 141 -4.77 8.56 9.08
CA GLY A 141 -5.99 7.76 9.26
C GLY A 141 -6.10 7.01 10.57
N ILE A 142 -4.99 6.79 11.28
CA ILE A 142 -4.92 5.96 12.50
C ILE A 142 -5.78 6.52 13.64
N ALA A 143 -5.95 7.84 13.75
CA ALA A 143 -6.70 8.47 14.82
C ALA A 143 -8.18 8.04 14.85
N ARG A 144 -8.79 7.85 13.68
CA ARG A 144 -10.18 7.38 13.55
C ARG A 144 -10.34 5.95 14.06
N ASP A 145 -9.38 5.09 13.76
CA ASP A 145 -9.41 3.70 14.20
C ASP A 145 -9.08 3.58 15.68
N ALA A 146 -8.17 4.42 16.19
CA ALA A 146 -7.88 4.52 17.62
C ALA A 146 -9.12 4.95 18.43
N SER A 147 -9.87 5.96 17.97
CA SER A 147 -11.12 6.36 18.61
C SER A 147 -12.16 5.22 18.64
N TYR A 148 -12.34 4.56 17.50
CA TYR A 148 -13.25 3.43 17.41
C TYR A 148 -12.87 2.29 18.39
N LEU A 149 -11.60 1.90 18.44
CA LEU A 149 -11.13 0.86 19.36
C LEU A 149 -11.24 1.28 20.82
N SER A 150 -10.95 2.55 21.14
CA SER A 150 -11.16 3.09 22.50
C SER A 150 -12.60 2.95 22.96
N ASP A 151 -13.56 3.30 22.11
CA ASP A 151 -14.99 3.16 22.43
C ASP A 151 -15.37 1.69 22.62
N ARG A 152 -14.86 0.78 21.79
CA ARG A 152 -15.09 -0.68 21.91
C ARG A 152 -14.52 -1.24 23.22
N ILE A 153 -13.29 -0.86 23.59
CA ILE A 153 -12.64 -1.28 24.84
C ILE A 153 -13.44 -0.76 26.05
N ALA A 154 -13.84 0.51 26.05
CA ALA A 154 -14.64 1.07 27.13
C ALA A 154 -16.01 0.40 27.29
N ALA A 155 -16.64 0.00 26.18
CA ALA A 155 -17.90 -0.73 26.20
C ALA A 155 -17.75 -2.14 26.79
N SER A 156 -16.70 -2.88 26.42
CA SER A 156 -16.45 -4.24 26.94
C SER A 156 -16.15 -4.24 28.45
N GLN A 157 -15.41 -3.24 28.94
CA GLN A 157 -15.12 -3.11 30.38
C GLN A 157 -16.39 -2.85 31.21
N LYS A 158 -17.35 -2.08 30.70
CA LYS A 158 -18.62 -1.84 31.39
C LYS A 158 -19.45 -3.12 31.54
N VAL A 159 -19.48 -3.97 30.52
CA VAL A 159 -20.19 -5.26 30.56
C VAL A 159 -19.59 -6.18 31.63
N ASN A 160 -18.27 -6.27 31.73
CA ASN A 160 -17.57 -7.11 32.71
C ASN A 160 -17.79 -6.63 34.16
N LEU A 161 -17.96 -5.33 34.41
CA LEU A 161 -18.26 -4.80 35.73
C LEU A 161 -19.68 -5.17 36.19
N PHE A 162 -20.65 -5.26 35.29
CA PHE A 162 -22.03 -5.66 35.64
C PHE A 162 -22.17 -7.16 35.88
N THR A 163 -21.37 -8.00 35.22
CA THR A 163 -21.37 -9.47 35.42
C THR A 163 -20.67 -9.91 36.69
N LEU A 164 -19.79 -9.12 37.28
CA LEU A 164 -19.10 -9.41 38.53
C LEU A 164 -19.88 -8.93 39.78
N SER A 165 -20.96 -8.16 39.59
CA SER A 165 -21.79 -7.59 40.68
C SER A 165 -23.17 -8.29 40.83
N SER A 166 -23.38 -9.36 40.07
CA SER A 166 -24.55 -10.26 40.15
C SER A 166 -24.18 -11.65 40.67
#